data_044a1023207e7d7555de8776119f1649
#
_entry.id   044a1023207e7d7555de8776119f1649
#
_cell.length_a   1.000
_cell.length_b   1.000
_cell.length_c   1.000
_cell.angle_alpha   90.00
_cell.angle_beta   90.00
_cell.angle_gamma   90.00
#
_symmetry.space_group_name_H-M   'P 1'
#
loop_
_entity.id
_entity.type
_entity.pdbx_description
1 polymer ?
#
loop_
_entity_poly.entity_id
_entity_poly.type
_entity_poly.pdbx_seq_one_letter_code
_entity_poly.pdbx_strand_id
1 'polypeptide(L)'
;MVDRIFLDANVLFSIAYGSPGLKRLEERSQKKHCLLFASNYVIEEARRNLSNPSQLKRLETYLSKVQIIPEIDPQLPSPLDLPEKDRPVLLAAISVRADYLLTGDITHFGKYFGKKVSGVTICLPRDYLSTRPSVG
;
A
#
# COMPACT_ATOMS: atom_id res chain seq x y z
N MET A 1 -18.09 0.61 -8.19
CA MET A 1 -17.45 -0.36 -7.28
C MET A 1 -16.23 0.29 -6.62
N VAL A 2 -16.02 0.01 -5.35
CA VAL A 2 -14.93 0.63 -4.57
C VAL A 2 -13.71 -0.29 -4.58
N ASP A 3 -12.59 0.22 -5.05
CA ASP A 3 -11.33 -0.53 -5.01
C ASP A 3 -10.79 -0.62 -3.58
N ARG A 4 -10.37 -1.80 -3.19
CA ARG A 4 -9.71 -2.04 -1.90
C ARG A 4 -8.20 -2.09 -2.16
N ILE A 5 -7.46 -1.20 -1.53
CA ILE A 5 -6.04 -0.96 -1.86
C ILE A 5 -5.18 -1.10 -0.62
N PHE A 6 -4.21 -2.00 -0.67
CA PHE A 6 -3.20 -2.15 0.38
C PHE A 6 -1.94 -1.40 0.00
N LEU A 7 -1.38 -0.65 0.95
CA LEU A 7 -0.21 0.20 0.73
C LEU A 7 1.03 -0.41 1.40
N ASP A 8 2.08 -0.64 0.63
CA ASP A 8 3.36 -1.11 1.16
C ASP A 8 4.12 0.05 1.84
N ALA A 9 5.11 -0.27 2.65
CA ALA A 9 5.90 0.69 3.42
C ALA A 9 6.54 1.77 2.55
N ASN A 10 7.10 1.39 1.39
CA ASN A 10 7.73 2.36 0.48
C ASN A 10 6.73 3.38 -0.07
N VAL A 11 5.46 2.98 -0.23
CA VAL A 11 4.39 3.89 -0.65
C VAL A 11 4.08 4.87 0.49
N LEU A 12 3.97 4.38 1.72
CA LEU A 12 3.77 5.24 2.89
C LEU A 12 4.93 6.22 3.06
N PHE A 13 6.16 5.76 2.82
CA PHE A 13 7.35 6.61 2.85
C PHE A 13 7.23 7.75 1.82
N SER A 14 6.81 7.44 0.60
CA SER A 14 6.61 8.44 -0.45
C SER A 14 5.51 9.44 -0.10
N ILE A 15 4.46 9.00 0.59
CA ILE A 15 3.42 9.89 1.12
C ILE A 15 4.02 10.90 2.07
N ALA A 16 4.90 10.45 2.99
CA ALA A 16 5.57 11.33 3.94
C ALA A 16 6.41 12.38 3.24
N TYR A 17 6.97 12.07 2.08
CA TYR A 17 7.74 13.02 1.27
C TYR A 17 6.88 13.93 0.40
N GLY A 18 5.56 13.74 0.41
CA GLY A 18 4.63 14.63 -0.29
C GLY A 18 4.47 14.37 -1.77
N SER A 19 4.55 13.10 -2.20
CA SER A 19 4.37 12.73 -3.60
C SER A 19 3.01 13.20 -4.14
N PRO A 20 2.97 13.97 -5.26
CA PRO A 20 1.71 14.43 -5.86
C PRO A 20 0.77 13.31 -6.30
N GLY A 21 1.33 12.22 -6.84
CA GLY A 21 0.52 11.07 -7.26
C GLY A 21 -0.23 10.44 -6.09
N LEU A 22 0.39 10.37 -4.92
CA LEU A 22 -0.23 9.79 -3.74
C LEU A 22 -1.27 10.72 -3.12
N LYS A 23 -1.18 12.02 -3.41
CA LYS A 23 -2.23 12.97 -3.04
C LYS A 23 -3.51 12.69 -3.83
N ARG A 24 -3.39 12.30 -5.10
CA ARG A 24 -4.53 11.88 -5.91
C ARG A 24 -5.19 10.63 -5.34
N LEU A 25 -4.38 9.71 -4.82
CA LEU A 25 -4.90 8.50 -4.17
C LEU A 25 -5.72 8.87 -2.92
N GLU A 26 -5.23 9.82 -2.13
CA GLU A 26 -5.94 10.34 -0.97
C GLU A 26 -7.28 10.94 -1.38
N GLU A 27 -7.30 11.74 -2.45
CA GLU A 27 -8.53 12.35 -2.96
C GLU A 27 -9.56 11.30 -3.37
N ARG A 28 -9.12 10.24 -4.05
CA ARG A 28 -9.99 9.13 -4.42
C ARG A 28 -10.60 8.46 -3.18
N SER A 29 -9.80 8.30 -2.14
CA SER A 29 -10.26 7.74 -0.88
C SER A 29 -11.30 8.64 -0.21
N GLN A 30 -11.07 9.95 -0.19
CA GLN A 30 -12.00 10.91 0.38
C GLN A 30 -13.33 10.94 -0.36
N LYS A 31 -13.30 10.73 -1.68
CA LYS A 31 -14.49 10.66 -2.52
C LYS A 31 -15.12 9.26 -2.53
N LYS A 32 -14.60 8.34 -1.71
CA LYS A 32 -15.09 6.97 -1.55
C LYS A 32 -15.01 6.13 -2.83
N HIS A 33 -14.07 6.45 -3.71
CA HIS A 33 -13.76 5.64 -4.89
C HIS A 33 -12.86 4.47 -4.54
N CYS A 34 -12.16 4.53 -3.42
CA CYS A 34 -11.33 3.44 -2.92
C CYS A 34 -11.26 3.46 -1.40
N LEU A 35 -10.90 2.30 -0.82
CA LEU A 35 -10.58 2.15 0.59
C LEU A 35 -9.10 1.82 0.70
N LEU A 36 -8.41 2.50 1.60
CA LEU A 36 -6.97 2.32 1.81
C LEU A 36 -6.72 1.49 3.06
N PHE A 37 -5.79 0.54 2.95
CA PHE A 37 -5.40 -0.36 4.03
C PHE A 37 -3.90 -0.36 4.21
N ALA A 38 -3.45 -0.49 5.45
CA ALA A 38 -2.05 -0.73 5.78
C ALA A 38 -2.00 -1.56 7.06
N SER A 39 -0.96 -2.38 7.19
CA SER A 39 -0.75 -3.15 8.40
C SER A 39 0.19 -2.40 9.35
N ASN A 40 0.16 -2.75 10.63
CA ASN A 40 1.13 -2.22 11.59
C ASN A 40 2.56 -2.49 11.13
N TYR A 41 2.79 -3.62 10.48
CA TYR A 41 4.11 -4.00 9.97
C TYR A 41 4.67 -2.97 9.00
N VAL A 42 3.91 -2.60 7.96
CA VAL A 42 4.37 -1.63 6.95
C VAL A 42 4.45 -0.21 7.53
N ILE A 43 3.54 0.12 8.45
CA ILE A 43 3.54 1.44 9.09
C ILE A 43 4.80 1.63 9.94
N GLU A 44 5.17 0.64 10.73
CA GLU A 44 6.37 0.70 11.56
C GLU A 44 7.63 0.75 10.69
N GLU A 45 7.67 0.01 9.60
CA GLU A 45 8.81 0.08 8.68
C GLU A 45 8.95 1.49 8.08
N ALA A 46 7.84 2.11 7.67
CA ALA A 46 7.87 3.47 7.15
C ALA A 46 8.34 4.46 8.21
N ARG A 47 7.81 4.35 9.43
CA ARG A 47 8.20 5.25 10.54
C ARG A 47 9.69 5.17 10.87
N ARG A 48 10.25 3.96 10.87
CA ARG A 48 11.67 3.77 11.21
C ARG A 48 12.61 4.48 10.24
N ASN A 49 12.16 4.72 9.01
CA ASN A 49 12.97 5.37 8.00
C ASN A 49 12.74 6.87 7.92
N LEU A 50 11.93 7.44 8.81
CA LEU A 50 11.61 8.86 8.84
C LEU A 50 12.11 9.45 10.16
N SER A 51 12.84 10.58 10.06
CA SER A 51 13.32 11.33 11.24
C SER A 51 12.83 12.77 11.24
N ASN A 52 12.39 13.27 10.10
CA ASN A 52 11.93 14.67 9.98
C ASN A 52 10.50 14.81 10.54
N PRO A 53 10.28 15.70 11.52
CA PRO A 53 8.97 15.87 12.14
C PRO A 53 7.85 16.24 11.15
N SER A 54 8.17 17.02 10.11
CA SER A 54 7.18 17.40 9.09
C SER A 54 6.72 16.19 8.28
N GLN A 55 7.66 15.30 7.95
CA GLN A 55 7.35 14.08 7.22
C GLN A 55 6.53 13.12 8.05
N LEU A 56 6.89 12.95 9.32
CA LEU A 56 6.13 12.11 10.24
C LEU A 56 4.71 12.63 10.42
N LYS A 57 4.55 13.94 10.55
CA LYS A 57 3.23 14.54 10.68
C LYS A 57 2.38 14.31 9.43
N ARG A 58 2.98 14.45 8.25
CA ARG A 58 2.28 14.20 6.98
C ARG A 58 1.82 12.76 6.88
N LEU A 59 2.68 11.83 7.26
CA LEU A 59 2.32 10.41 7.28
C LEU A 59 1.16 10.14 8.25
N GLU A 60 1.24 10.66 9.48
CA GLU A 60 0.19 10.43 10.47
C GLU A 60 -1.15 11.03 10.04
N THR A 61 -1.12 12.19 9.39
CA THR A 61 -2.34 12.81 8.85
C THR A 61 -2.96 11.92 7.76
N TYR A 62 -2.13 11.36 6.88
CA TYR A 62 -2.61 10.45 5.84
C TYR A 62 -3.19 9.17 6.44
N LEU A 63 -2.52 8.62 7.45
CA LEU A 63 -2.94 7.38 8.10
C LEU A 63 -4.30 7.50 8.78
N SER A 64 -4.74 8.72 9.11
CA SER A 64 -6.08 8.92 9.67
C SER A 64 -7.19 8.51 8.68
N LYS A 65 -6.86 8.37 7.40
CA LYS A 65 -7.79 7.98 6.33
C LYS A 65 -7.56 6.55 5.85
N VAL A 66 -6.66 5.83 6.52
CA VAL A 66 -6.28 4.47 6.17
C VAL A 66 -6.82 3.52 7.25
N GLN A 67 -7.38 2.39 6.82
CA GLN A 67 -7.78 1.35 7.75
C GLN A 67 -6.55 0.55 8.14
N ILE A 68 -6.21 0.59 9.42
CA ILE A 68 -5.01 -0.08 9.94
C ILE A 68 -5.41 -1.47 10.42
N ILE A 69 -4.70 -2.48 9.93
CA ILE A 69 -4.96 -3.87 10.31
C ILE A 69 -3.81 -4.41 11.15
N PRO A 70 -4.08 -5.40 12.02
CA PRO A 70 -3.03 -6.02 12.81
C PRO A 70 -2.08 -6.84 11.93
N GLU A 71 -0.96 -7.23 12.52
CA GLU A 71 0.02 -8.06 11.82
C GLU A 71 -0.55 -9.43 11.50
N ILE A 72 -0.11 -9.98 10.35
CA ILE A 72 -0.48 -11.32 9.92
C ILE A 72 0.59 -12.30 10.39
N ASP A 73 0.18 -13.52 10.73
CA ASP A 73 1.09 -14.60 11.11
C ASP A 73 2.11 -14.81 9.97
N PRO A 74 3.41 -14.56 10.20
CA PRO A 74 4.43 -14.71 9.16
C PRO A 74 4.67 -16.16 8.76
N GLN A 75 4.13 -17.13 9.48
CA GLN A 75 4.27 -18.55 9.17
C GLN A 75 3.20 -19.05 8.22
N LEU A 76 2.18 -18.23 7.90
CA LEU A 76 1.19 -18.61 6.91
C LEU A 76 1.86 -18.81 5.54
N PRO A 77 1.41 -19.83 4.77
CA PRO A 77 2.00 -20.07 3.45
C PRO A 77 1.75 -18.89 2.51
N SER A 78 2.79 -18.50 1.78
CA SER A 78 2.68 -17.44 0.77
C SER A 78 2.47 -18.06 -0.60
N PRO A 79 1.57 -17.53 -1.44
CA PRO A 79 1.38 -18.01 -2.80
C PRO A 79 2.54 -17.66 -3.74
N LEU A 80 3.43 -16.75 -3.32
CA LEU A 80 4.60 -16.35 -4.08
C LEU A 80 5.86 -16.61 -3.27
N ASP A 81 6.94 -16.92 -3.98
CA ASP A 81 8.26 -17.01 -3.39
C ASP A 81 8.82 -15.61 -3.21
N LEU A 82 8.71 -15.09 -2.00
CA LEU A 82 9.15 -13.75 -1.62
C LEU A 82 10.16 -13.84 -0.47
N PRO A 83 11.07 -12.85 -0.37
CA PRO A 83 11.88 -12.72 0.84
C PRO A 83 11.00 -12.70 2.08
N GLU A 84 11.51 -13.22 3.18
CA GLU A 84 10.74 -13.38 4.42
C GLU A 84 10.09 -12.07 4.87
N LYS A 85 10.80 -10.95 4.71
CA LYS A 85 10.30 -9.62 5.11
C LYS A 85 9.13 -9.12 4.26
N ASP A 86 8.95 -9.67 3.05
CA ASP A 86 7.90 -9.21 2.13
C ASP A 86 6.65 -10.09 2.18
N ARG A 87 6.75 -11.29 2.75
CA ARG A 87 5.59 -12.18 2.90
C ARG A 87 4.46 -11.55 3.71
N PRO A 88 4.74 -10.89 4.86
CA PRO A 88 3.67 -10.25 5.62
C PRO A 88 2.92 -9.18 4.84
N VAL A 89 3.58 -8.53 3.89
CA VAL A 89 2.96 -7.49 3.05
C VAL A 89 1.89 -8.12 2.17
N LEU A 90 2.25 -9.14 1.40
CA LEU A 90 1.31 -9.82 0.51
C LEU A 90 0.19 -10.52 1.29
N LEU A 91 0.54 -11.21 2.36
CA LEU A 91 -0.45 -11.91 3.18
C LEU A 91 -1.46 -10.95 3.80
N ALA A 92 -1.02 -9.77 4.22
CA ALA A 92 -1.92 -8.75 4.75
C ALA A 92 -2.88 -8.25 3.67
N ALA A 93 -2.37 -7.99 2.47
CA ALA A 93 -3.21 -7.58 1.35
C ALA A 93 -4.27 -8.63 1.01
N ILE A 94 -3.89 -9.90 1.02
CA ILE A 94 -4.81 -11.01 0.78
C ILE A 94 -5.87 -11.07 1.90
N SER A 95 -5.46 -10.91 3.16
CA SER A 95 -6.35 -11.04 4.31
C SER A 95 -7.48 -10.02 4.31
N VAL A 96 -7.24 -8.82 3.78
CA VAL A 96 -8.26 -7.78 3.68
C VAL A 96 -8.98 -7.82 2.33
N ARG A 97 -8.71 -8.82 1.52
CA ARG A 97 -9.28 -8.95 0.18
C ARG A 97 -9.03 -7.71 -0.66
N ALA A 98 -7.80 -7.22 -0.64
CA ALA A 98 -7.41 -6.08 -1.44
C ALA A 98 -7.55 -6.43 -2.93
N ASP A 99 -8.01 -5.45 -3.71
CA ASP A 99 -8.01 -5.57 -5.17
C ASP A 99 -6.63 -5.26 -5.71
N TYR A 100 -5.90 -4.39 -5.01
CA TYR A 100 -4.56 -3.94 -5.41
C TYR A 100 -3.62 -3.90 -4.21
N LEU A 101 -2.39 -4.35 -4.45
CA LEU A 101 -1.25 -4.08 -3.57
C LEU A 101 -0.37 -3.08 -4.31
N LEU A 102 -0.26 -1.86 -3.78
CA LEU A 102 0.59 -0.82 -4.36
C LEU A 102 1.95 -0.86 -3.68
N THR A 103 2.98 -1.06 -4.47
CA THR A 103 4.36 -1.12 -3.98
C THR A 103 5.31 -0.54 -5.01
N GLY A 104 6.36 0.14 -4.51
CA GLY A 104 7.46 0.63 -5.34
C GLY A 104 8.66 -0.30 -5.35
N ASP A 105 8.56 -1.46 -4.71
CA ASP A 105 9.66 -2.41 -4.59
C ASP A 105 9.81 -3.24 -5.88
N ILE A 106 10.58 -2.71 -6.82
CA ILE A 106 10.83 -3.35 -8.12
C ILE A 106 11.66 -4.61 -7.92
N THR A 107 12.58 -4.60 -6.97
CA THR A 107 13.51 -5.73 -6.75
C THR A 107 12.78 -7.01 -6.36
N HIS A 108 11.81 -6.92 -5.44
CA HIS A 108 11.14 -8.10 -4.91
C HIS A 108 9.78 -8.37 -5.56
N PHE A 109 9.06 -7.32 -5.97
CA PHE A 109 7.73 -7.46 -6.54
C PHE A 109 7.67 -7.18 -8.05
N GLY A 110 8.74 -6.64 -8.65
CA GLY A 110 8.71 -6.17 -10.04
C GLY A 110 8.26 -7.22 -11.05
N LYS A 111 8.69 -8.46 -10.89
CA LYS A 111 8.31 -9.54 -11.81
C LYS A 111 6.83 -9.92 -11.72
N TYR A 112 6.14 -9.45 -10.68
CA TYR A 112 4.72 -9.72 -10.47
C TYR A 112 3.84 -8.52 -10.83
N PHE A 113 4.42 -7.41 -11.25
CA PHE A 113 3.65 -6.21 -11.60
C PHE A 113 2.64 -6.50 -12.70
N GLY A 114 1.39 -6.09 -12.48
CA GLY A 114 0.28 -6.35 -13.38
C GLY A 114 -0.35 -7.72 -13.23
N LYS A 115 0.22 -8.57 -12.38
CA LYS A 115 -0.31 -9.93 -12.15
C LYS A 115 -1.26 -9.96 -10.98
N LYS A 116 -2.27 -10.80 -11.08
CA LYS A 116 -3.25 -11.01 -10.03
C LYS A 116 -2.89 -12.29 -9.26
N VAL A 117 -2.66 -12.14 -7.96
CA VAL A 117 -2.26 -13.24 -7.07
C VAL A 117 -3.28 -13.36 -5.94
N SER A 118 -3.97 -14.48 -5.86
CA SER A 118 -5.02 -14.70 -4.84
C SER A 118 -6.02 -13.55 -4.80
N GLY A 119 -6.37 -13.00 -5.96
CA GLY A 119 -7.32 -11.90 -6.09
C GLY A 119 -6.72 -10.50 -5.97
N VAL A 120 -5.41 -10.39 -5.70
CA VAL A 120 -4.75 -9.10 -5.50
C VAL A 120 -3.85 -8.80 -6.71
N THR A 121 -4.09 -7.66 -7.35
CA THR A 121 -3.22 -7.19 -8.44
C THR A 121 -2.08 -6.37 -7.85
N ILE A 122 -0.84 -6.74 -8.16
CA ILE A 122 0.35 -6.07 -7.66
C ILE A 122 0.81 -5.05 -8.69
N CYS A 123 0.97 -3.80 -8.31
CA CYS A 123 1.41 -2.76 -9.25
C CYS A 123 2.01 -1.54 -8.56
N LEU A 124 2.65 -0.69 -9.37
CA LEU A 124 3.11 0.62 -8.91
C LEU A 124 1.92 1.55 -8.69
N PRO A 125 2.01 2.49 -7.74
CA PRO A 125 0.95 3.47 -7.55
C PRO A 125 0.57 4.23 -8.83
N ARG A 126 1.57 4.65 -9.63
CA ARG A 126 1.31 5.38 -10.87
C ARG A 126 0.54 4.54 -11.87
N ASP A 127 0.77 3.23 -11.91
CA ASP A 127 0.07 2.35 -12.85
C ASP A 127 -1.39 2.19 -12.45
N TYR A 128 -1.67 2.07 -11.16
CA TYR A 128 -3.04 2.08 -10.68
C TYR A 128 -3.75 3.38 -11.03
N LEU A 129 -3.11 4.51 -10.74
CA LEU A 129 -3.71 5.82 -10.96
C LEU A 129 -3.93 6.14 -12.44
N SER A 130 -3.07 5.64 -13.33
CA SER A 130 -3.20 5.87 -14.77
C SER A 130 -4.39 5.16 -15.38
N THR A 131 -4.89 4.10 -14.73
CA THR A 131 -6.05 3.35 -15.22
C THR A 131 -7.38 3.87 -14.66
N ARG A 132 -7.35 4.96 -13.88
CA ARG A 132 -8.52 5.52 -13.22
C ARG A 132 -8.78 6.93 -13.71
N PRO A 133 -10.07 7.33 -13.88
CA PRO A 133 -10.37 8.70 -14.25
C PRO A 133 -10.01 9.66 -13.13
N SER A 134 -9.70 10.91 -13.51
CA SER A 134 -9.45 11.95 -12.51
C SER A 134 -10.71 12.21 -11.68
N VAL A 135 -10.49 12.51 -10.40
CA VAL A 135 -11.56 12.90 -9.49
C VAL A 135 -11.85 14.37 -9.75
N GLY A 136 -12.99 14.63 -10.30
CA GLY A 136 -13.41 16.00 -10.64
C GLY A 136 -14.16 16.68 -9.53
#